data_86290f287076a4ff2d3e5943e921f676
#
_entry.id   86290f287076a4ff2d3e5943e921f676
#
_cell.length_a   1.000
_cell.length_b   1.000
_cell.length_c   1.000
_cell.angle_alpha   90.00
_cell.angle_beta   90.00
_cell.angle_gamma   90.00
#
_symmetry.space_group_name_H-M   'P 1'
#
loop_
_entity.id
_entity.type
_entity.pdbx_description
1 polymer ?
#
loop_
_entity_poly.entity_id
_entity_poly.type
_entity_poly.pdbx_seq_one_letter_code
_entity_poly.pdbx_strand_id
1 'polypeptide(L)'
;TWIVAEQVSLNMRVETQRSLTGYERLRANVLSTFDEMDRRLVQPACSPAFLDELRRIAFLPDGINELLYAPDGRVECSVNSGRLDMPEDLGAPDIAAQYPFGMAFWVDIDLGFLGLDGMVGILAQRGSLAMIVPSQPLPATGPRWMEQELVFRFSDEVWLHRQGEAGLYA
;
A
#
# COMPACT_ATOMS: atom_id res chain seq x y z
N THR A 1 -10.53 -33.37 26.57
CA THR A 1 -10.54 -33.15 25.10
C THR A 1 -11.25 -31.85 24.71
N TRP A 2 -12.37 -31.50 25.34
CA TRP A 2 -13.13 -30.29 25.01
C TRP A 2 -12.37 -28.98 25.38
N ILE A 3 -11.75 -28.97 26.55
CA ILE A 3 -10.94 -27.83 27.03
C ILE A 3 -9.76 -27.51 26.09
N VAL A 4 -9.12 -28.53 25.53
CA VAL A 4 -8.00 -28.34 24.60
C VAL A 4 -8.48 -27.72 23.27
N ALA A 5 -9.62 -28.16 22.75
CA ALA A 5 -10.18 -27.61 21.51
C ALA A 5 -10.58 -26.13 21.66
N GLU A 6 -11.16 -25.78 22.81
CA GLU A 6 -11.53 -24.39 23.12
C GLU A 6 -10.30 -23.48 23.27
N GLN A 7 -9.25 -23.97 23.94
CA GLN A 7 -7.98 -23.24 24.08
C GLN A 7 -7.28 -23.03 22.73
N VAL A 8 -7.27 -24.02 21.85
CA VAL A 8 -6.73 -23.91 20.51
C VAL A 8 -7.51 -22.88 19.69
N SER A 9 -8.84 -22.93 19.72
CA SER A 9 -9.69 -21.97 19.01
C SER A 9 -9.47 -20.53 19.50
N LEU A 10 -9.32 -20.33 20.80
CA LEU A 10 -9.01 -19.01 21.37
C LEU A 10 -7.66 -18.49 20.91
N ASN A 11 -6.64 -19.32 20.94
CA ASN A 11 -5.29 -18.95 20.49
C ASN A 11 -5.28 -18.62 18.99
N MET A 12 -5.96 -19.39 18.17
CA MET A 12 -6.09 -19.09 16.72
C MET A 12 -6.76 -17.73 16.48
N ARG A 13 -7.82 -17.39 17.20
CA ARG A 13 -8.48 -16.07 17.08
C ARG A 13 -7.55 -14.92 17.46
N VAL A 14 -6.80 -15.07 18.55
CA VAL A 14 -5.86 -14.05 19.02
C VAL A 14 -4.75 -13.82 17.98
N GLU A 15 -4.17 -14.87 17.44
CA GLU A 15 -3.11 -14.76 16.42
C GLU A 15 -3.63 -14.20 15.09
N THR A 16 -4.82 -14.60 14.66
CA THR A 16 -5.48 -14.03 13.48
C THR A 16 -5.72 -12.52 13.65
N GLN A 17 -6.27 -12.10 14.81
CA GLN A 17 -6.49 -10.69 15.09
C GLN A 17 -5.18 -9.90 15.11
N ARG A 18 -4.12 -10.46 15.70
CA ARG A 18 -2.79 -9.84 15.72
C ARG A 18 -2.23 -9.65 14.32
N SER A 19 -2.37 -10.64 13.44
CA SER A 19 -1.95 -10.55 12.04
C SER A 19 -2.70 -9.47 11.28
N LEU A 20 -4.02 -9.32 11.50
CA LEU A 20 -4.85 -8.29 10.84
C LEU A 20 -4.51 -6.86 11.30
N THR A 21 -4.12 -6.66 12.56
CA THR A 21 -3.87 -5.33 13.12
C THR A 21 -2.80 -4.54 12.35
N GLY A 22 -1.75 -5.23 11.85
CA GLY A 22 -0.70 -4.60 11.04
C GLY A 22 -1.25 -4.00 9.75
N TYR A 23 -2.12 -4.70 9.08
CA TYR A 23 -2.74 -4.27 7.82
C TYR A 23 -3.80 -3.20 8.01
N GLU A 24 -4.60 -3.29 9.07
CA GLU A 24 -5.55 -2.23 9.44
C GLU A 24 -4.83 -0.91 9.69
N ARG A 25 -3.67 -0.97 10.36
CA ARG A 25 -2.80 0.20 10.58
C ARG A 25 -2.24 0.72 9.26
N LEU A 26 -1.70 -0.14 8.39
CA LEU A 26 -1.21 0.27 7.08
C LEU A 26 -2.31 0.94 6.25
N ARG A 27 -3.49 0.35 6.21
CA ARG A 27 -4.65 0.95 5.53
C ARG A 27 -5.00 2.32 6.09
N ALA A 28 -5.05 2.46 7.41
CA ALA A 28 -5.32 3.74 8.06
C ALA A 28 -4.25 4.78 7.72
N ASN A 29 -2.97 4.38 7.70
CA ASN A 29 -1.86 5.25 7.33
C ASN A 29 -1.97 5.70 5.86
N VAL A 30 -2.26 4.79 4.93
CA VAL A 30 -2.48 5.12 3.51
C VAL A 30 -3.57 6.20 3.36
N LEU A 31 -4.72 6.00 3.99
CA LEU A 31 -5.84 6.94 3.90
C LEU A 31 -5.49 8.31 4.53
N SER A 32 -4.89 8.31 5.71
CA SER A 32 -4.50 9.54 6.39
C SER A 32 -3.41 10.31 5.62
N THR A 33 -2.49 9.61 4.96
CA THR A 33 -1.46 10.24 4.14
C THR A 33 -2.08 10.91 2.91
N PHE A 34 -3.04 10.27 2.25
CA PHE A 34 -3.77 10.94 1.17
C PHE A 34 -4.51 12.19 1.64
N ASP A 35 -5.16 12.14 2.81
CA ASP A 35 -5.85 13.29 3.38
C ASP A 35 -4.89 14.43 3.71
N GLU A 36 -3.67 14.12 4.21
CA GLU A 36 -2.60 15.11 4.41
C GLU A 36 -2.11 15.71 3.09
N MET A 37 -1.91 14.89 2.07
CA MET A 37 -1.50 15.34 0.73
C MET A 37 -2.55 16.29 0.14
N ASP A 38 -3.83 15.91 0.14
CA ASP A 38 -4.93 16.74 -0.39
C ASP A 38 -5.04 18.07 0.34
N ARG A 39 -4.79 18.09 1.65
CA ARG A 39 -4.90 19.31 2.47
C ARG A 39 -3.71 20.24 2.32
N ARG A 40 -2.50 19.71 2.12
CA ARG A 40 -1.24 20.49 2.21
C ARG A 40 -0.61 20.81 0.86
N LEU A 41 -0.86 20.01 -0.17
CA LEU A 41 -0.27 20.21 -1.50
C LEU A 41 -1.09 21.21 -2.33
N VAL A 42 -0.99 22.48 -1.99
CA VAL A 42 -1.69 23.59 -2.67
C VAL A 42 -0.79 24.35 -3.66
N GLN A 43 0.49 24.03 -3.70
CA GLN A 43 1.49 24.64 -4.58
C GLN A 43 1.35 24.08 -6.01
N PRO A 44 1.89 24.78 -7.03
CA PRO A 44 1.95 24.25 -8.39
C PRO A 44 2.67 22.90 -8.40
N ALA A 45 2.06 21.90 -9.04
CA ALA A 45 2.55 20.54 -9.06
C ALA A 45 4.02 20.45 -9.51
N CYS A 46 4.79 19.59 -8.88
CA CYS A 46 6.22 19.37 -9.11
C CYS A 46 7.10 20.64 -9.02
N SER A 47 6.60 21.74 -8.45
CA SER A 47 7.44 22.90 -8.13
C SER A 47 8.36 22.59 -6.94
N PRO A 48 9.46 23.33 -6.74
CA PRO A 48 10.31 23.14 -5.56
C PRO A 48 9.53 23.19 -4.24
N ALA A 49 8.58 24.14 -4.11
CA ALA A 49 7.75 24.26 -2.92
C ALA A 49 6.79 23.07 -2.73
N PHE A 50 6.25 22.52 -3.82
CA PHE A 50 5.45 21.30 -3.81
C PHE A 50 6.27 20.10 -3.34
N LEU A 51 7.46 19.91 -3.90
CA LEU A 51 8.37 18.83 -3.54
C LEU A 51 8.85 18.93 -2.08
N ASP A 52 9.11 20.14 -1.59
CA ASP A 52 9.49 20.34 -0.19
C ASP A 52 8.34 19.99 0.76
N GLU A 53 7.10 20.31 0.38
CA GLU A 53 5.94 19.92 1.18
C GLU A 53 5.68 18.41 1.10
N LEU A 54 5.84 17.81 -0.06
CA LEU A 54 5.73 16.38 -0.26
C LEU A 54 6.74 15.62 0.65
N ARG A 55 7.99 16.10 0.72
CA ARG A 55 9.02 15.56 1.62
C ARG A 55 8.63 15.66 3.10
N ARG A 56 8.02 16.79 3.51
CA ARG A 56 7.55 16.95 4.89
C ARG A 56 6.45 15.97 5.25
N ILE A 57 5.55 15.66 4.31
CA ILE A 57 4.51 14.65 4.51
C ILE A 57 5.14 13.27 4.59
N ALA A 58 6.05 12.92 3.69
CA ALA A 58 6.75 11.62 3.69
C ALA A 58 7.61 11.38 4.95
N PHE A 59 7.98 12.44 5.68
CA PHE A 59 8.74 12.34 6.92
C PHE A 59 7.87 11.99 8.15
N LEU A 60 6.55 11.88 7.98
CA LEU A 60 5.68 11.42 9.06
C LEU A 60 5.95 9.94 9.38
N PRO A 61 5.84 9.52 10.65
CA PRO A 61 6.20 8.16 11.07
C PRO A 61 5.09 7.12 10.75
N ASP A 62 4.58 7.11 9.54
CA ASP A 62 3.53 6.20 9.08
C ASP A 62 4.06 5.05 8.23
N GLY A 63 5.35 5.07 7.86
CA GLY A 63 6.01 4.06 7.06
C GLY A 63 5.80 4.20 5.55
N ILE A 64 5.18 5.30 5.10
CA ILE A 64 4.94 5.60 3.68
C ILE A 64 5.92 6.69 3.28
N ASN A 65 7.01 6.30 2.60
CA ASN A 65 8.15 7.17 2.34
C ASN A 65 8.25 7.63 0.88
N GLU A 66 7.53 7.03 -0.04
CA GLU A 66 7.55 7.40 -1.45
C GLU A 66 6.17 7.90 -1.87
N LEU A 67 6.08 9.23 -2.01
CA LEU A 67 4.90 9.95 -2.45
C LEU A 67 5.16 10.54 -3.84
N LEU A 68 4.14 10.53 -4.69
CA LEU A 68 4.26 10.90 -6.09
C LEU A 68 3.12 11.83 -6.51
N TYR A 69 3.39 12.59 -7.55
CA TYR A 69 2.36 13.27 -8.34
C TYR A 69 2.22 12.54 -9.68
N ALA A 70 1.05 12.01 -9.92
CA ALA A 70 0.76 11.12 -11.06
C ALA A 70 -0.61 11.42 -11.67
N PRO A 71 -0.79 12.57 -12.36
CA PRO A 71 -2.04 12.86 -13.03
C PRO A 71 -2.32 11.80 -14.11
N ASP A 72 -3.55 11.30 -14.14
CA ASP A 72 -4.02 10.34 -15.14
C ASP A 72 -3.12 9.08 -15.27
N GLY A 73 -2.53 8.63 -14.17
CA GLY A 73 -1.64 7.47 -14.15
C GLY A 73 -0.25 7.74 -14.73
N ARG A 74 0.17 9.00 -14.84
CA ARG A 74 1.46 9.39 -15.38
C ARG A 74 2.31 10.08 -14.31
N VAL A 75 3.34 9.40 -13.84
CA VAL A 75 4.22 9.92 -12.78
C VAL A 75 5.10 11.03 -13.31
N GLU A 76 4.96 12.23 -12.75
CA GLU A 76 5.74 13.41 -13.14
C GLU A 76 6.84 13.78 -12.14
N CYS A 77 6.60 13.53 -10.85
CA CYS A 77 7.58 13.76 -9.80
C CYS A 77 7.34 12.90 -8.57
N SER A 78 8.38 12.74 -7.77
CA SER A 78 8.33 11.99 -6.51
C SER A 78 9.17 12.65 -5.41
N VAL A 79 8.99 12.17 -4.19
CA VAL A 79 9.76 12.64 -3.02
C VAL A 79 11.26 12.47 -3.24
N ASN A 80 11.68 11.28 -3.65
CA ASN A 80 13.10 10.93 -3.73
C ASN A 80 13.74 11.35 -5.05
N SER A 81 13.06 11.16 -6.18
CA SER A 81 13.60 11.48 -7.50
C SER A 81 13.40 12.95 -7.90
N GLY A 82 12.55 13.68 -7.18
CA GLY A 82 12.15 15.02 -7.59
C GLY A 82 11.32 14.98 -8.86
N ARG A 83 11.53 15.95 -9.78
CA ARG A 83 10.89 15.96 -11.09
C ARG A 83 11.58 14.94 -12.00
N LEU A 84 10.80 14.05 -12.61
CA LEU A 84 11.33 13.09 -13.57
C LEU A 84 11.67 13.78 -14.89
N ASP A 85 12.80 13.42 -15.49
CA ASP A 85 13.21 13.95 -16.82
C ASP A 85 12.22 13.52 -17.90
N MET A 86 11.74 12.28 -17.79
CA MET A 86 10.63 11.75 -18.59
C MET A 86 9.55 11.22 -17.64
N PRO A 87 8.32 11.72 -17.73
CA PRO A 87 7.21 11.16 -16.98
C PRO A 87 6.99 9.69 -17.31
N GLU A 88 6.76 8.88 -16.28
CA GLU A 88 6.49 7.44 -16.43
C GLU A 88 4.99 7.20 -16.59
N ASP A 89 4.62 6.49 -17.66
CA ASP A 89 3.23 6.09 -17.90
C ASP A 89 2.98 4.70 -17.30
N LEU A 90 2.12 4.65 -16.30
CA LEU A 90 1.80 3.42 -15.57
C LEU A 90 0.83 2.51 -16.33
N GLY A 91 0.26 2.99 -17.43
CA GLY A 91 -0.79 2.27 -18.14
C GLY A 91 -2.10 2.16 -17.36
N ALA A 92 -2.95 1.21 -17.73
CA ALA A 92 -4.20 0.98 -17.03
C ALA A 92 -3.96 0.38 -15.64
N PRO A 93 -4.69 0.83 -14.61
CA PRO A 93 -4.60 0.22 -13.29
C PRO A 93 -5.12 -1.20 -13.27
N ASP A 94 -4.51 -2.06 -12.46
CA ASP A 94 -5.02 -3.42 -12.22
C ASP A 94 -6.36 -3.40 -11.49
N ILE A 95 -6.54 -2.38 -10.64
CA ILE A 95 -7.75 -2.20 -9.84
C ILE A 95 -8.16 -0.72 -9.89
N ALA A 96 -9.39 -0.45 -10.28
CA ALA A 96 -9.99 0.88 -10.22
C ALA A 96 -11.23 0.85 -9.33
N ALA A 97 -11.12 1.42 -8.13
CA ALA A 97 -12.21 1.50 -7.18
C ALA A 97 -12.92 2.84 -7.26
N GLN A 98 -14.15 2.85 -7.73
CA GLN A 98 -14.94 4.08 -7.78
C GLN A 98 -15.50 4.50 -6.40
N TYR A 99 -15.82 3.55 -5.53
CA TYR A 99 -16.40 3.80 -4.22
C TYR A 99 -15.90 2.78 -3.19
N PRO A 100 -15.67 3.16 -1.92
CA PRO A 100 -15.89 4.49 -1.33
C PRO A 100 -14.71 5.46 -1.48
N PHE A 101 -13.57 5.06 -2.04
CA PHE A 101 -12.31 5.82 -1.92
C PHE A 101 -11.82 6.47 -3.23
N GLY A 102 -12.40 6.14 -4.38
CA GLY A 102 -11.95 6.67 -5.67
C GLY A 102 -10.46 6.37 -5.94
N MET A 103 -10.00 5.17 -5.58
CA MET A 103 -8.60 4.79 -5.67
C MET A 103 -8.33 3.85 -6.85
N ALA A 104 -7.17 4.00 -7.45
CA ALA A 104 -6.61 3.07 -8.41
C ALA A 104 -5.35 2.41 -7.84
N PHE A 105 -5.09 1.16 -8.24
CA PHE A 105 -3.92 0.42 -7.80
C PHE A 105 -3.24 -0.27 -8.98
N TRP A 106 -1.92 -0.22 -8.96
CA TRP A 106 -1.04 -1.02 -9.81
C TRP A 106 -0.28 -1.96 -8.88
N VAL A 107 -0.37 -3.25 -9.16
CA VAL A 107 0.22 -4.31 -8.33
C VAL A 107 1.51 -4.80 -8.99
N ASP A 108 2.54 -5.08 -8.20
CA ASP A 108 3.84 -5.56 -8.67
C ASP A 108 4.51 -4.65 -9.71
N ILE A 109 4.31 -3.33 -9.59
CA ILE A 109 4.93 -2.36 -10.48
C ILE A 109 6.45 -2.33 -10.27
N ASP A 110 7.21 -2.34 -11.35
CA ASP A 110 8.66 -2.14 -11.33
C ASP A 110 8.97 -0.69 -10.92
N LEU A 111 9.80 -0.51 -9.89
CA LEU A 111 10.18 0.78 -9.35
C LEU A 111 11.48 1.33 -9.93
N GLY A 112 12.00 0.76 -11.02
CA GLY A 112 13.22 1.20 -11.68
C GLY A 112 13.16 2.67 -12.13
N PHE A 113 11.98 3.19 -12.50
CA PHE A 113 11.78 4.61 -12.85
C PHE A 113 12.01 5.58 -11.66
N LEU A 114 12.03 5.08 -10.44
CA LEU A 114 12.40 5.80 -9.21
C LEU A 114 13.86 5.57 -8.80
N GLY A 115 14.64 4.86 -9.62
CA GLY A 115 16.01 4.47 -9.29
C GLY A 115 16.10 3.28 -8.33
N LEU A 116 15.02 2.51 -8.17
CA LEU A 116 14.93 1.33 -7.31
C LEU A 116 14.95 0.06 -8.16
N ASP A 117 16.03 -0.14 -8.90
CA ASP A 117 16.18 -1.25 -9.85
C ASP A 117 15.95 -2.62 -9.19
N GLY A 118 15.11 -3.43 -9.83
CA GLY A 118 14.78 -4.78 -9.35
C GLY A 118 13.86 -4.81 -8.12
N MET A 119 13.33 -3.68 -7.70
CA MET A 119 12.30 -3.60 -6.67
C MET A 119 10.91 -3.49 -7.30
N VAL A 120 9.96 -4.16 -6.69
CA VAL A 120 8.54 -4.06 -7.05
C VAL A 120 7.74 -3.53 -5.88
N GLY A 121 6.63 -2.87 -6.17
CA GLY A 121 5.76 -2.30 -5.16
C GLY A 121 4.30 -2.27 -5.61
N ILE A 122 3.44 -1.84 -4.73
CA ILE A 122 2.05 -1.51 -5.03
C ILE A 122 1.95 0.01 -5.08
N LEU A 123 1.53 0.55 -6.22
CA LEU A 123 1.21 1.96 -6.32
C LEU A 123 -0.28 2.14 -6.05
N ALA A 124 -0.58 2.98 -5.08
CA ALA A 124 -1.93 3.44 -4.78
C ALA A 124 -2.08 4.90 -5.23
N GLN A 125 -3.14 5.22 -5.96
CA GLN A 125 -3.43 6.56 -6.48
C GLN A 125 -4.83 7.01 -6.05
N ARG A 126 -4.94 8.27 -5.68
CA ARG A 126 -6.20 8.99 -5.45
C ARG A 126 -6.13 10.36 -6.14
N GLY A 127 -6.97 10.57 -7.16
CA GLY A 127 -6.86 11.76 -8.00
C GLY A 127 -5.51 11.83 -8.72
N SER A 128 -4.78 12.93 -8.55
CA SER A 128 -3.43 13.11 -9.11
C SER A 128 -2.31 12.74 -8.13
N LEU A 129 -2.64 12.30 -6.94
CA LEU A 129 -1.67 11.97 -5.90
C LEU A 129 -1.53 10.46 -5.80
N ALA A 130 -0.30 9.99 -5.63
CA ALA A 130 -0.02 8.58 -5.50
C ALA A 130 1.05 8.31 -4.44
N MET A 131 1.14 7.06 -4.02
CA MET A 131 2.18 6.59 -3.10
C MET A 131 2.56 5.16 -3.41
N ILE A 132 3.80 4.80 -3.09
CA ILE A 132 4.25 3.42 -3.11
C ILE A 132 3.99 2.81 -1.73
N VAL A 133 3.22 1.74 -1.74
CA VAL A 133 3.01 0.89 -0.58
C VAL A 133 3.93 -0.31 -0.70
N PRO A 134 4.74 -0.63 0.33
CA PRO A 134 5.60 -1.79 0.27
C PRO A 134 4.80 -3.06 -0.02
N SER A 135 5.22 -3.82 -1.04
CA SER A 135 4.65 -5.14 -1.35
C SER A 135 5.18 -6.23 -0.42
N GLN A 136 6.21 -5.91 0.38
CA GLN A 136 6.76 -6.90 1.30
C GLN A 136 5.73 -7.29 2.35
N PRO A 137 5.54 -8.58 2.55
CA PRO A 137 4.63 -9.08 3.55
C PRO A 137 5.02 -8.54 4.93
N LEU A 138 4.06 -8.03 5.67
CA LEU A 138 4.24 -7.85 7.10
C LEU A 138 4.65 -9.23 7.66
N PRO A 139 5.68 -9.30 8.53
CA PRO A 139 6.17 -10.58 8.99
C PRO A 139 5.01 -11.42 9.53
N ALA A 140 4.90 -12.65 9.04
CA ALA A 140 3.95 -13.61 9.56
C ALA A 140 4.24 -13.80 11.05
N THR A 141 3.41 -13.25 11.92
CA THR A 141 3.62 -13.24 13.37
C THR A 141 3.05 -14.49 14.06
N GLY A 142 2.57 -15.45 13.27
CA GLY A 142 1.98 -16.68 13.79
C GLY A 142 3.00 -17.66 14.39
N PRO A 143 2.61 -18.41 15.42
CA PRO A 143 3.43 -19.47 15.96
C PRO A 143 3.65 -20.59 14.92
N ARG A 144 4.82 -21.25 14.95
CA ARG A 144 5.22 -22.27 13.96
C ARG A 144 4.27 -23.47 13.79
N TRP A 145 3.38 -23.66 14.75
CA TRP A 145 2.39 -24.75 14.72
C TRP A 145 1.09 -24.36 14.00
N MET A 146 0.94 -23.09 13.59
CA MET A 146 -0.26 -22.57 12.95
C MET A 146 0.06 -22.20 11.49
N GLU A 147 -0.54 -22.92 10.57
CA GLU A 147 -0.59 -22.53 9.18
C GLU A 147 -1.66 -21.46 9.02
N GLN A 148 -1.33 -20.37 8.34
CA GLN A 148 -2.24 -19.27 8.10
C GLN A 148 -2.04 -18.72 6.70
N GLU A 149 -3.13 -18.34 6.09
CA GLU A 149 -3.14 -17.62 4.83
C GLU A 149 -3.86 -16.31 5.03
N LEU A 150 -3.20 -15.21 4.69
CA LEU A 150 -3.77 -13.87 4.72
C LEU A 150 -4.05 -13.43 3.29
N VAL A 151 -5.29 -13.08 3.07
CA VAL A 151 -5.76 -12.75 1.74
C VAL A 151 -6.40 -11.37 1.76
N PHE A 152 -5.89 -10.46 0.93
CA PHE A 152 -6.48 -9.16 0.70
C PHE A 152 -7.30 -9.23 -0.57
N ARG A 153 -8.61 -9.11 -0.43
CA ARG A 153 -9.54 -9.03 -1.54
C ARG A 153 -10.05 -7.60 -1.67
N PHE A 154 -10.06 -7.13 -2.89
CA PHE A 154 -10.74 -5.90 -3.23
C PHE A 154 -12.19 -6.15 -3.68
N SER A 155 -12.39 -7.25 -4.40
CA SER A 155 -13.69 -7.77 -4.82
C SER A 155 -13.65 -9.30 -4.85
N ASP A 156 -14.74 -9.95 -5.24
CA ASP A 156 -14.78 -11.42 -5.35
C ASP A 156 -13.80 -11.98 -6.39
N GLU A 157 -13.36 -11.16 -7.34
CA GLU A 157 -12.47 -11.56 -8.44
C GLU A 157 -11.07 -10.96 -8.36
N VAL A 158 -10.86 -9.91 -7.54
CA VAL A 158 -9.61 -9.15 -7.52
C VAL A 158 -8.90 -9.27 -6.19
N TRP A 159 -7.68 -9.78 -6.24
CA TRP A 159 -6.80 -9.98 -5.10
C TRP A 159 -5.70 -8.93 -5.08
N LEU A 160 -5.55 -8.20 -3.98
CA LEU A 160 -4.46 -7.24 -3.81
C LEU A 160 -3.16 -7.91 -3.37
N HIS A 161 -3.28 -8.91 -2.51
CA HIS A 161 -2.12 -9.59 -1.95
C HIS A 161 -2.53 -10.90 -1.32
N ARG A 162 -1.64 -11.89 -1.38
CA ARG A 162 -1.79 -13.19 -0.75
C ARG A 162 -0.50 -13.57 -0.05
N GLN A 163 -0.57 -13.90 1.22
CA GLN A 163 0.60 -14.24 2.03
C GLN A 163 0.30 -15.44 2.91
N GLY A 164 1.28 -16.34 3.03
CA GLY A 164 1.22 -17.53 3.88
C GLY A 164 1.10 -18.81 3.09
N GLU A 165 0.57 -19.86 3.72
CA GLU A 165 0.39 -21.15 3.10
C GLU A 165 -0.75 -21.12 2.08
N ALA A 166 -0.40 -21.35 0.82
CA ALA A 166 -1.36 -21.24 -0.28
C ALA A 166 -2.41 -22.36 -0.23
N GLY A 167 -3.68 -21.99 -0.41
CA GLY A 167 -4.80 -22.93 -0.54
C GLY A 167 -5.60 -23.17 0.73
N LEU A 168 -5.33 -22.44 1.82
CA LEU A 168 -6.16 -22.48 3.02
C LEU A 168 -7.45 -21.68 2.85
N TYR A 169 -7.43 -20.67 1.98
CA TYR A 169 -8.60 -19.90 1.59
C TYR A 169 -9.20 -20.50 0.30
N ALA A 170 -10.39 -21.07 0.42
CA ALA A 170 -11.18 -21.64 -0.68
C ALA A 170 -12.30 -20.69 -1.12
#